data_2d6fad77029a380d8f2c1b006cd57ef9
#
_entry.id   2d6fad77029a380d8f2c1b006cd57ef9
#
_cell.length_a   1.000
_cell.length_b   1.000
_cell.length_c   1.000
_cell.angle_alpha   90.00
_cell.angle_beta   90.00
_cell.angle_gamma   90.00
#
_symmetry.space_group_name_H-M   'P 1'
#
loop_
_entity.id
_entity.type
_entity.pdbx_description
1 polymer ?
#
loop_
_entity_poly.entity_id
_entity_poly.type
_entity_poly.pdbx_seq_one_letter_code
_entity_poly.pdbx_strand_id
1 'polypeptide(L)'
;MLASLFKSMQLSMRGLTPGALQGAVLSSGFWLEAVLGRGQPSPSPDTKTLLRKMIRALADKEPVKSEQLRRAVDDIESAQVDSLAAQSRGELAFSMVLPFVDANPVEIKFFRPPRRPGQQKTPFSVDIHTENEELGEIWLKTSITEAAHVDLMMWALKASVVRLAKRHSNALGERLAFAGLTMDSFHVFHSARPSLPDSWAPPGAMLDVVA
;
A
#
# COMPACT_ATOMS: atom_id res chain seq x y z
N MET A 1 -11.73 -16.43 -18.59
CA MET A 1 -10.47 -16.95 -18.02
C MET A 1 -9.61 -15.86 -17.38
N LEU A 2 -9.13 -14.81 -18.12
CA LEU A 2 -8.27 -13.75 -17.52
C LEU A 2 -8.98 -12.95 -16.42
N ALA A 3 -10.24 -12.58 -16.61
CA ALA A 3 -11.02 -11.86 -15.60
C ALA A 3 -11.22 -12.70 -14.31
N SER A 4 -11.36 -14.02 -14.41
CA SER A 4 -11.44 -14.88 -13.24
C SER A 4 -10.11 -14.99 -12.48
N LEU A 5 -8.99 -14.96 -13.19
CA LEU A 5 -7.66 -14.91 -12.58
C LEU A 5 -7.43 -13.59 -11.86
N PHE A 6 -7.81 -12.45 -12.47
CA PHE A 6 -7.72 -11.16 -11.80
C PHE A 6 -8.57 -11.10 -10.52
N LYS A 7 -9.80 -11.64 -10.61
CA LYS A 7 -10.67 -11.72 -9.43
C LYS A 7 -10.09 -12.59 -8.31
N SER A 8 -9.36 -13.65 -8.65
CA SER A 8 -8.72 -14.53 -7.64
C SER A 8 -7.52 -13.87 -6.94
N MET A 9 -7.01 -12.77 -7.47
CA MET A 9 -5.91 -11.97 -6.85
C MET A 9 -6.42 -10.84 -5.97
N GLN A 10 -7.72 -10.51 -6.05
CA GLN A 10 -8.31 -9.50 -5.19
C GLN A 10 -8.51 -10.04 -3.77
N LEU A 11 -8.24 -9.18 -2.79
CA LEU A 11 -8.56 -9.46 -1.40
C LEU A 11 -10.06 -9.27 -1.15
N SER A 12 -10.56 -9.83 -0.06
CA SER A 12 -11.87 -9.51 0.48
C SER A 12 -11.72 -8.99 1.91
N MET A 13 -12.34 -7.86 2.20
CA MET A 13 -12.33 -7.28 3.56
C MET A 13 -12.97 -8.22 4.57
N ARG A 14 -14.01 -8.98 4.16
CA ARG A 14 -14.75 -9.92 5.03
C ARG A 14 -13.92 -11.15 5.42
N GLY A 15 -12.99 -11.55 4.57
CA GLY A 15 -12.12 -12.71 4.77
C GLY A 15 -10.63 -12.37 4.88
N LEU A 16 -10.31 -11.13 5.22
CA LEU A 16 -8.92 -10.68 5.29
C LEU A 16 -8.18 -11.36 6.45
N THR A 17 -7.18 -12.14 6.10
CA THR A 17 -6.28 -12.79 7.06
C THR A 17 -4.85 -12.30 6.85
N PRO A 18 -3.97 -12.39 7.88
CA PRO A 18 -2.56 -12.05 7.72
C PRO A 18 -1.89 -12.80 6.57
N GLY A 19 -2.21 -14.09 6.38
CA GLY A 19 -1.67 -14.89 5.29
C GLY A 19 -2.17 -14.45 3.91
N ALA A 20 -3.45 -14.07 3.78
CA ALA A 20 -3.99 -13.53 2.54
C ALA A 20 -3.33 -12.18 2.19
N LEU A 21 -3.14 -11.31 3.18
CA LEU A 21 -2.45 -10.03 3.00
C LEU A 21 -0.99 -10.25 2.58
N GLN A 22 -0.26 -11.13 3.27
CA GLN A 22 1.11 -11.47 2.91
C GLN A 22 1.20 -12.05 1.49
N GLY A 23 0.29 -12.93 1.12
CA GLY A 23 0.21 -13.47 -0.24
C GLY A 23 -0.02 -12.38 -1.28
N ALA A 24 -0.94 -11.43 -1.02
CA ALA A 24 -1.20 -10.31 -1.91
C ALA A 24 0.02 -9.38 -2.06
N VAL A 25 0.72 -9.09 -0.97
CA VAL A 25 1.97 -8.31 -1.00
C VAL A 25 3.03 -9.00 -1.85
N LEU A 26 3.24 -10.29 -1.68
CA LEU A 26 4.23 -11.06 -2.44
C LEU A 26 3.86 -11.17 -3.92
N SER A 27 2.57 -11.27 -4.25
CA SER A 27 2.07 -11.37 -5.62
C SER A 27 1.73 -10.03 -6.26
N SER A 28 2.01 -8.90 -5.61
CA SER A 28 1.70 -7.56 -6.11
C SER A 28 2.42 -7.18 -7.42
N GLY A 29 3.44 -7.92 -7.82
CA GLY A 29 4.32 -7.61 -8.94
C GLY A 29 5.53 -6.77 -8.55
N PHE A 30 5.52 -6.17 -7.36
CA PHE A 30 6.62 -5.32 -6.89
C PHE A 30 7.93 -6.10 -6.67
N TRP A 31 7.83 -7.35 -6.21
CA TRP A 31 8.99 -8.18 -5.86
C TRP A 31 9.42 -9.13 -6.98
N LEU A 32 8.73 -9.14 -8.11
CA LEU A 32 8.91 -10.13 -9.18
C LEU A 32 10.36 -10.25 -9.63
N GLU A 33 10.99 -9.12 -9.97
CA GLU A 33 12.37 -9.09 -10.45
C GLU A 33 13.38 -9.53 -9.40
N ALA A 34 13.15 -9.15 -8.13
CA ALA A 34 14.00 -9.56 -7.01
C ALA A 34 13.92 -11.08 -6.75
N VAL A 35 12.75 -11.67 -6.92
CA VAL A 35 12.54 -13.12 -6.77
C VAL A 35 13.21 -13.87 -7.93
N LEU A 36 12.98 -13.41 -9.16
CA LEU A 36 13.59 -14.00 -10.37
C LEU A 36 15.12 -13.87 -10.36
N GLY A 37 15.64 -12.72 -9.94
CA GLY A 37 17.09 -12.50 -9.83
C GLY A 37 17.79 -13.41 -8.82
N ARG A 38 17.04 -13.98 -7.85
CA ARG A 38 17.54 -14.98 -6.90
C ARG A 38 17.36 -16.42 -7.39
N GLY A 39 16.90 -16.62 -8.64
CA GLY A 39 16.60 -17.94 -9.18
C GLY A 39 15.40 -18.65 -8.53
N GLN A 40 14.58 -17.92 -7.81
CA GLN A 40 13.38 -18.45 -7.17
C GLN A 40 12.21 -18.45 -8.17
N PRO A 41 11.28 -19.42 -8.10
CA PRO A 41 10.09 -19.40 -8.92
C PRO A 41 9.23 -18.17 -8.59
N SER A 42 8.69 -17.52 -9.63
CA SER A 42 7.73 -16.43 -9.45
C SER A 42 6.52 -16.90 -8.64
N PRO A 43 6.05 -16.11 -7.66
CA PRO A 43 4.77 -16.39 -7.03
C PRO A 43 3.68 -16.43 -8.13
N SER A 44 2.82 -17.43 -8.09
CA SER A 44 1.76 -17.60 -9.08
C SER A 44 0.40 -17.53 -8.37
N PRO A 45 -0.48 -16.68 -8.82
CA PRO A 45 -0.34 -15.68 -9.89
C PRO A 45 0.38 -14.41 -9.43
N ASP A 46 1.16 -13.78 -10.31
CA ASP A 46 1.81 -12.48 -10.09
C ASP A 46 1.10 -11.38 -10.88
N THR A 47 0.82 -10.25 -10.23
CA THR A 47 0.01 -9.14 -10.80
C THR A 47 0.65 -8.56 -12.07
N LYS A 48 1.94 -8.27 -12.07
CA LYS A 48 2.64 -7.70 -13.23
C LYS A 48 2.62 -8.65 -14.43
N THR A 49 2.85 -9.93 -14.17
CA THR A 49 2.77 -10.98 -15.19
C THR A 49 1.35 -11.11 -15.77
N LEU A 50 0.34 -11.05 -14.91
CA LEU A 50 -1.06 -11.12 -15.34
C LEU A 50 -1.46 -9.90 -16.17
N LEU A 51 -1.13 -8.69 -15.71
CA LEU A 51 -1.38 -7.45 -16.44
C LEU A 51 -0.75 -7.51 -17.84
N ARG A 52 0.49 -7.94 -17.96
CA ARG A 52 1.18 -8.09 -19.27
C ARG A 52 0.48 -9.12 -20.18
N LYS A 53 -0.06 -10.22 -19.63
CA LYS A 53 -0.86 -11.18 -20.41
C LYS A 53 -2.18 -10.56 -20.88
N MET A 54 -2.85 -9.78 -20.02
CA MET A 54 -4.09 -9.09 -20.38
C MET A 54 -3.86 -8.02 -21.46
N ILE A 55 -2.79 -7.24 -21.36
CA ILE A 55 -2.39 -6.27 -22.38
C ILE A 55 -2.28 -6.93 -23.75
N ARG A 56 -1.55 -8.05 -23.85
CA ARG A 56 -1.39 -8.79 -25.10
C ARG A 56 -2.73 -9.31 -25.65
N ALA A 57 -3.62 -9.81 -24.77
CA ALA A 57 -4.91 -10.36 -25.19
C ALA A 57 -5.93 -9.28 -25.63
N LEU A 58 -5.77 -8.04 -25.15
CA LEU A 58 -6.69 -6.93 -25.42
C LEU A 58 -6.17 -5.95 -26.47
N ALA A 59 -4.89 -6.04 -26.86
CA ALA A 59 -4.24 -5.06 -27.74
C ALA A 59 -5.04 -4.75 -29.01
N ASP A 60 -5.54 -5.78 -29.69
CA ASP A 60 -6.29 -5.64 -30.93
C ASP A 60 -7.79 -5.48 -30.74
N LYS A 61 -8.33 -5.90 -29.59
CA LYS A 61 -9.79 -5.95 -29.34
C LYS A 61 -10.28 -4.71 -28.60
N GLU A 62 -9.54 -4.24 -27.62
CA GLU A 62 -9.91 -3.17 -26.72
C GLU A 62 -8.68 -2.29 -26.42
N PRO A 63 -8.21 -1.48 -27.38
CA PRO A 63 -6.95 -0.74 -27.27
C PRO A 63 -6.95 0.24 -26.09
N VAL A 64 -8.08 0.87 -25.76
CA VAL A 64 -8.21 1.79 -24.62
C VAL A 64 -7.96 1.06 -23.31
N LYS A 65 -8.56 -0.12 -23.11
CA LYS A 65 -8.33 -0.92 -21.91
C LYS A 65 -6.90 -1.46 -21.85
N SER A 66 -6.35 -1.85 -22.98
CA SER A 66 -4.95 -2.27 -23.08
C SER A 66 -4.01 -1.16 -22.61
N GLU A 67 -4.28 0.09 -22.99
CA GLU A 67 -3.48 1.25 -22.57
C GLU A 67 -3.61 1.55 -21.08
N GLN A 68 -4.81 1.45 -20.52
CA GLN A 68 -5.02 1.57 -19.06
C GLN A 68 -4.24 0.53 -18.27
N LEU A 69 -4.19 -0.72 -18.77
CA LEU A 69 -3.39 -1.78 -18.15
C LEU A 69 -1.87 -1.53 -18.28
N ARG A 70 -1.42 -0.92 -19.36
CA ARG A 70 0.00 -0.51 -19.52
C ARG A 70 0.37 0.51 -18.45
N ARG A 71 -0.44 1.53 -18.25
CA ARG A 71 -0.21 2.52 -17.18
C ARG A 71 -0.09 1.86 -15.80
N ALA A 72 -0.94 0.88 -15.50
CA ALA A 72 -0.84 0.14 -14.25
C ALA A 72 0.49 -0.66 -14.11
N VAL A 73 1.04 -1.16 -15.21
CA VAL A 73 2.38 -1.78 -15.21
C VAL A 73 3.46 -0.72 -15.02
N ASP A 74 3.35 0.42 -15.71
CA ASP A 74 4.30 1.53 -15.60
C ASP A 74 4.33 2.09 -14.15
N ASP A 75 3.18 2.17 -13.48
CA ASP A 75 3.10 2.57 -12.07
C ASP A 75 3.85 1.61 -11.15
N ILE A 76 3.71 0.29 -11.37
CA ILE A 76 4.48 -0.73 -10.62
C ILE A 76 5.98 -0.56 -10.88
N GLU A 77 6.38 -0.36 -12.13
CA GLU A 77 7.79 -0.20 -12.51
C GLU A 77 8.38 1.10 -11.96
N SER A 78 7.63 2.20 -11.97
CA SER A 78 8.02 3.45 -11.34
C SER A 78 8.24 3.27 -9.84
N ALA A 79 7.31 2.64 -9.14
CA ALA A 79 7.46 2.36 -7.71
C ALA A 79 8.69 1.48 -7.39
N GLN A 80 9.03 0.54 -8.29
CA GLN A 80 10.25 -0.27 -8.17
C GLN A 80 11.52 0.57 -8.32
N VAL A 81 11.55 1.48 -9.31
CA VAL A 81 12.68 2.40 -9.54
C VAL A 81 12.86 3.34 -8.34
N ASP A 82 11.78 3.90 -7.81
CA ASP A 82 11.81 4.77 -6.64
C ASP A 82 12.35 4.03 -5.41
N SER A 83 11.95 2.76 -5.24
CA SER A 83 12.47 1.92 -4.17
C SER A 83 13.98 1.66 -4.30
N LEU A 84 14.47 1.40 -5.52
CA LEU A 84 15.90 1.24 -5.77
C LEU A 84 16.67 2.53 -5.51
N ALA A 85 16.13 3.67 -5.93
CA ALA A 85 16.70 4.98 -5.65
C ALA A 85 16.76 5.27 -4.14
N ALA A 86 15.73 4.90 -3.37
CA ALA A 86 15.74 5.00 -1.92
C ALA A 86 16.81 4.10 -1.29
N GLN A 87 16.94 2.86 -1.76
CA GLN A 87 17.96 1.93 -1.27
C GLN A 87 19.38 2.45 -1.49
N SER A 88 19.65 3.14 -2.61
CA SER A 88 20.95 3.75 -2.86
C SER A 88 21.30 4.86 -1.84
N ARG A 89 20.30 5.46 -1.20
CA ARG A 89 20.45 6.42 -0.11
C ARG A 89 20.43 5.77 1.29
N GLY A 90 20.38 4.43 1.36
CA GLY A 90 20.27 3.68 2.62
C GLY A 90 18.87 3.72 3.26
N GLU A 91 17.87 4.17 2.52
CA GLU A 91 16.47 4.21 2.93
C GLU A 91 15.76 2.91 2.55
N LEU A 92 14.68 2.58 3.26
CA LEU A 92 13.70 1.63 2.78
C LEU A 92 12.44 2.41 2.42
N ALA A 93 12.07 2.40 1.14
CA ALA A 93 10.85 3.05 0.68
C ALA A 93 10.22 2.21 -0.42
N PHE A 94 8.96 1.87 -0.27
CA PHE A 94 8.18 1.24 -1.32
C PHE A 94 6.69 1.48 -1.12
N SER A 95 5.95 1.51 -2.22
CA SER A 95 4.50 1.66 -2.22
C SER A 95 3.85 0.58 -3.07
N MET A 96 2.64 0.23 -2.71
CA MET A 96 1.82 -0.70 -3.47
C MET A 96 0.34 -0.41 -3.28
N VAL A 97 -0.47 -0.87 -4.22
CA VAL A 97 -1.93 -0.83 -4.14
C VAL A 97 -2.45 -2.24 -4.00
N LEU A 98 -3.26 -2.48 -2.97
CA LEU A 98 -3.94 -3.75 -2.76
C LEU A 98 -5.37 -3.66 -3.29
N PRO A 99 -5.73 -4.47 -4.29
CA PRO A 99 -7.09 -4.50 -4.83
C PRO A 99 -8.01 -5.35 -3.94
N PHE A 100 -9.22 -4.85 -3.70
CA PHE A 100 -10.27 -5.57 -2.99
C PHE A 100 -11.46 -5.82 -3.92
N VAL A 101 -12.17 -6.93 -3.70
CA VAL A 101 -13.39 -7.29 -4.47
C VAL A 101 -14.63 -6.61 -3.91
N ASP A 102 -14.62 -6.32 -2.63
CA ASP A 102 -15.74 -5.80 -1.82
C ASP A 102 -15.44 -4.46 -1.13
N ALA A 103 -14.36 -3.80 -1.53
CA ALA A 103 -13.97 -2.49 -1.07
C ALA A 103 -13.14 -1.76 -2.14
N ASN A 104 -12.94 -0.46 -1.96
CA ASN A 104 -12.01 0.29 -2.79
C ASN A 104 -10.56 -0.16 -2.56
N PRO A 105 -9.68 0.07 -3.54
CA PRO A 105 -8.26 -0.23 -3.37
C PRO A 105 -7.67 0.47 -2.16
N VAL A 106 -6.70 -0.17 -1.53
CA VAL A 106 -5.95 0.38 -0.40
C VAL A 106 -4.51 0.61 -0.84
N GLU A 107 -4.07 1.86 -0.81
CA GLU A 107 -2.69 2.23 -1.03
C GLU A 107 -1.90 2.09 0.27
N ILE A 108 -0.74 1.45 0.21
CA ILE A 108 0.15 1.28 1.36
C ILE A 108 1.54 1.75 0.98
N LYS A 109 2.12 2.64 1.79
CA LYS A 109 3.49 3.13 1.65
C LYS A 109 4.29 2.75 2.88
N PHE A 110 5.45 2.18 2.64
CA PHE A 110 6.39 1.77 3.68
C PHE A 110 7.62 2.66 3.61
N PHE A 111 8.07 3.14 4.77
CA PHE A 111 9.24 3.98 4.84
C PHE A 111 10.07 3.73 6.10
N ARG A 112 11.38 3.70 5.94
CA ARG A 112 12.36 3.75 7.01
C ARG A 112 13.54 4.58 6.54
N PRO A 113 13.88 5.67 7.25
CA PRO A 113 15.03 6.50 6.92
C PRO A 113 16.35 5.75 7.10
N PRO A 114 17.46 6.28 6.53
CA PRO A 114 18.76 5.65 6.62
C PRO A 114 19.25 5.63 8.07
N ARG A 115 19.97 4.60 8.44
CA ARG A 115 20.64 4.54 9.74
C ARG A 115 21.82 5.53 9.75
N ARG A 116 21.82 6.43 10.73
CA ARG A 116 22.98 7.31 11.00
C ARG A 116 23.74 6.77 12.20
N PRO A 117 25.09 6.70 12.15
CA PRO A 117 25.90 6.29 13.29
C PRO A 117 25.58 7.17 14.51
N GLY A 118 25.37 6.52 15.67
CA GLY A 118 25.09 7.22 16.94
C GLY A 118 23.65 7.72 17.13
N GLN A 119 22.75 7.54 16.17
CA GLN A 119 21.33 7.85 16.37
C GLN A 119 20.55 6.61 16.88
N GLN A 120 19.54 6.89 17.74
CA GLN A 120 18.52 5.89 18.06
C GLN A 120 17.89 5.39 16.76
N LYS A 121 17.55 4.11 16.73
CA LYS A 121 16.91 3.49 15.57
C LYS A 121 15.63 4.21 15.22
N THR A 122 15.54 4.70 13.99
CA THR A 122 14.37 5.39 13.48
C THR A 122 13.21 4.42 13.30
N PRO A 123 11.99 4.80 13.71
CA PRO A 123 10.83 3.93 13.57
C PRO A 123 10.54 3.63 12.10
N PHE A 124 10.06 2.43 11.85
CA PHE A 124 9.49 2.03 10.57
C PHE A 124 8.10 2.63 10.43
N SER A 125 7.84 3.33 9.34
CA SER A 125 6.54 3.97 9.09
C SER A 125 5.76 3.22 8.03
N VAL A 126 4.46 3.09 8.25
CA VAL A 126 3.50 2.58 7.26
C VAL A 126 2.39 3.61 7.12
N ASP A 127 2.21 4.14 5.91
CA ASP A 127 1.10 5.00 5.57
C ASP A 127 0.07 4.18 4.77
N ILE A 128 -1.20 4.26 5.17
CA ILE A 128 -2.31 3.57 4.53
C ILE A 128 -3.31 4.62 4.08
N HIS A 129 -3.72 4.54 2.82
CA HIS A 129 -4.72 5.41 2.23
C HIS A 129 -5.82 4.59 1.58
N THR A 130 -7.06 4.99 1.82
CA THR A 130 -8.23 4.45 1.11
C THR A 130 -9.33 5.50 1.07
N GLU A 131 -10.16 5.40 0.04
CA GLU A 131 -11.34 6.24 -0.11
C GLU A 131 -12.52 5.36 -0.51
N ASN A 132 -13.69 5.59 0.07
CA ASN A 132 -14.93 4.99 -0.35
C ASN A 132 -16.13 5.91 -0.08
N GLU A 133 -17.26 5.63 -0.72
CA GLU A 133 -18.46 6.47 -0.60
C GLU A 133 -19.01 6.53 0.84
N GLU A 134 -18.93 5.44 1.57
CA GLU A 134 -19.48 5.30 2.92
C GLU A 134 -18.61 6.03 3.96
N LEU A 135 -17.32 5.74 3.97
CA LEU A 135 -16.37 6.26 4.96
C LEU A 135 -15.70 7.57 4.52
N GLY A 136 -15.71 7.88 3.20
CA GLY A 136 -14.92 8.95 2.62
C GLY A 136 -13.44 8.61 2.59
N GLU A 137 -12.62 9.62 2.45
CA GLU A 137 -11.16 9.50 2.46
C GLU A 137 -10.64 9.24 3.88
N ILE A 138 -9.78 8.24 4.00
CA ILE A 138 -9.11 7.85 5.25
C ILE A 138 -7.61 7.74 5.01
N TRP A 139 -6.87 8.42 5.84
CA TRP A 139 -5.42 8.27 5.96
C TRP A 139 -5.08 7.71 7.33
N LEU A 140 -4.19 6.71 7.37
CA LEU A 140 -3.63 6.17 8.60
C LEU A 140 -2.11 6.16 8.47
N LYS A 141 -1.43 6.81 9.41
CA LYS A 141 0.02 6.73 9.56
C LYS A 141 0.34 5.90 10.79
N THR A 142 1.16 4.89 10.59
CA THR A 142 1.64 3.99 11.65
C THR A 142 3.14 4.18 11.79
N SER A 143 3.62 4.36 13.02
CA SER A 143 5.05 4.36 13.33
C SER A 143 5.34 3.18 14.25
N ILE A 144 6.26 2.30 13.84
CA ILE A 144 6.58 1.06 14.56
C ILE A 144 8.03 1.12 15.00
N THR A 145 8.27 0.99 16.30
CA THR A 145 9.63 0.90 16.86
C THR A 145 10.13 -0.56 16.84
N GLU A 146 11.42 -0.76 17.03
CA GLU A 146 12.01 -2.11 17.10
C GLU A 146 11.53 -2.94 18.30
N ALA A 147 11.03 -2.28 19.35
CA ALA A 147 10.43 -2.94 20.50
C ALA A 147 8.95 -3.32 20.26
N ALA A 148 8.49 -3.28 19.00
CA ALA A 148 7.11 -3.56 18.62
C ALA A 148 6.06 -2.58 19.19
N HIS A 149 6.47 -1.39 19.60
CA HIS A 149 5.58 -0.32 20.00
C HIS A 149 5.05 0.44 18.79
N VAL A 150 3.77 0.78 18.79
CA VAL A 150 3.05 1.33 17.66
C VAL A 150 2.34 2.62 18.04
N ASP A 151 2.66 3.69 17.32
CA ASP A 151 1.92 4.94 17.34
C ASP A 151 1.08 5.06 16.07
N LEU A 152 -0.19 5.42 16.22
CA LEU A 152 -1.15 5.54 15.14
C LEU A 152 -1.71 6.96 15.06
N MET A 153 -1.75 7.50 13.85
CA MET A 153 -2.43 8.76 13.52
C MET A 153 -3.39 8.52 12.38
N MET A 154 -4.66 8.84 12.57
CA MET A 154 -5.71 8.70 11.57
C MET A 154 -6.32 10.05 11.25
N TRP A 155 -6.51 10.34 9.96
CA TRP A 155 -7.25 11.50 9.46
C TRP A 155 -8.48 11.02 8.70
N ALA A 156 -9.63 11.65 8.97
CA ALA A 156 -10.87 11.38 8.26
C ALA A 156 -11.72 12.66 8.21
N LEU A 157 -12.36 12.90 7.07
CA LEU A 157 -13.20 14.08 6.83
C LEU A 157 -14.60 13.95 7.42
N LYS A 158 -15.10 12.72 7.61
CA LYS A 158 -16.44 12.49 8.16
C LYS A 158 -16.40 12.34 9.66
N ALA A 159 -17.14 13.19 10.40
CA ALA A 159 -17.24 13.12 11.86
C ALA A 159 -17.78 11.79 12.38
N SER A 160 -18.64 11.11 11.61
CA SER A 160 -19.14 9.75 11.93
C SER A 160 -18.01 8.73 11.98
N VAL A 161 -17.07 8.80 11.03
CA VAL A 161 -15.90 7.91 10.92
C VAL A 161 -14.94 8.18 12.08
N VAL A 162 -14.68 9.45 12.42
CA VAL A 162 -13.87 9.81 13.59
C VAL A 162 -14.44 9.23 14.88
N ARG A 163 -15.76 9.36 15.09
CA ARG A 163 -16.42 8.77 16.27
C ARG A 163 -16.33 7.23 16.27
N LEU A 164 -16.51 6.62 15.10
CA LEU A 164 -16.41 5.16 14.94
C LEU A 164 -15.00 4.67 15.29
N ALA A 165 -13.96 5.30 14.72
CA ALA A 165 -12.57 4.98 15.00
C ALA A 165 -12.22 5.09 16.49
N LYS A 166 -12.61 6.20 17.14
CA LYS A 166 -12.40 6.39 18.58
C LYS A 166 -13.11 5.33 19.43
N ARG A 167 -14.32 4.93 19.04
CA ARG A 167 -15.08 3.88 19.74
C ARG A 167 -14.40 2.52 19.66
N HIS A 168 -13.75 2.22 18.53
CA HIS A 168 -13.11 0.93 18.29
C HIS A 168 -11.61 0.92 18.61
N SER A 169 -11.06 1.98 19.24
CA SER A 169 -9.64 2.08 19.57
C SER A 169 -9.15 0.92 20.45
N ASN A 170 -9.93 0.55 21.47
CA ASN A 170 -9.56 -0.56 22.35
C ASN A 170 -9.50 -1.90 21.59
N ALA A 171 -10.50 -2.18 20.75
CA ALA A 171 -10.51 -3.38 19.94
C ALA A 171 -9.33 -3.43 18.92
N LEU A 172 -8.90 -2.26 18.42
CA LEU A 172 -7.69 -2.16 17.61
C LEU A 172 -6.44 -2.51 18.43
N GLY A 173 -6.32 -1.96 19.65
CA GLY A 173 -5.21 -2.27 20.56
C GLY A 173 -5.13 -3.76 20.88
N GLU A 174 -6.26 -4.41 21.17
CA GLU A 174 -6.31 -5.86 21.40
C GLU A 174 -5.85 -6.68 20.21
N ARG A 175 -6.25 -6.29 18.99
CA ARG A 175 -5.82 -6.96 17.76
C ARG A 175 -4.32 -6.78 17.48
N LEU A 176 -3.79 -5.59 17.75
CA LEU A 176 -2.35 -5.34 17.66
C LEU A 176 -1.58 -6.16 18.69
N ALA A 177 -2.07 -6.25 19.94
CA ALA A 177 -1.47 -7.08 20.97
C ALA A 177 -1.47 -8.56 20.59
N PHE A 178 -2.54 -9.06 19.97
CA PHE A 178 -2.58 -10.43 19.44
C PHE A 178 -1.52 -10.67 18.33
N ALA A 179 -1.18 -9.63 17.56
CA ALA A 179 -0.10 -9.67 16.56
C ALA A 179 1.30 -9.44 17.16
N GLY A 180 1.43 -9.32 18.49
CA GLY A 180 2.69 -9.06 19.16
C GLY A 180 3.14 -7.60 19.14
N LEU A 181 2.21 -6.67 18.88
CA LEU A 181 2.46 -5.23 18.84
C LEU A 181 1.80 -4.54 20.03
N THR A 182 2.45 -3.54 20.60
CA THR A 182 1.90 -2.73 21.69
C THR A 182 1.49 -1.36 21.15
N MET A 183 0.22 -1.02 21.22
CA MET A 183 -0.28 0.29 20.82
C MET A 183 -0.03 1.30 21.94
N ASP A 184 0.89 2.25 21.72
CA ASP A 184 1.21 3.31 22.66
C ASP A 184 0.23 4.49 22.53
N SER A 185 -0.11 4.85 21.29
CA SER A 185 -1.05 5.94 21.04
C SER A 185 -1.91 5.68 19.79
N PHE A 186 -3.14 6.23 19.83
CA PHE A 186 -4.01 6.32 18.66
C PHE A 186 -4.69 7.68 18.62
N HIS A 187 -4.21 8.56 17.76
CA HIS A 187 -4.75 9.89 17.54
C HIS A 187 -5.66 9.92 16.32
N VAL A 188 -6.88 10.41 16.47
CA VAL A 188 -7.85 10.51 15.38
C VAL A 188 -8.24 11.96 15.18
N PHE A 189 -7.96 12.48 13.98
CA PHE A 189 -8.17 13.87 13.56
C PHE A 189 -9.39 13.97 12.64
N HIS A 190 -10.26 14.95 12.90
CA HIS A 190 -11.37 15.32 12.02
C HIS A 190 -10.88 16.41 11.06
N SER A 191 -10.04 16.05 10.14
CA SER A 191 -9.45 16.95 9.15
C SER A 191 -8.89 16.17 7.97
N ALA A 192 -8.57 16.87 6.89
CA ALA A 192 -7.69 16.33 5.88
C ALA A 192 -6.29 16.06 6.47
N ARG A 193 -5.58 15.09 5.90
CA ARG A 193 -4.17 14.89 6.24
C ARG A 193 -3.38 16.15 5.87
N PRO A 194 -2.53 16.68 6.74
CA PRO A 194 -1.61 17.76 6.35
C PRO A 194 -0.75 17.31 5.18
N SER A 195 -0.64 18.15 4.14
CA SER A 195 0.30 17.91 3.05
C SER A 195 1.71 17.85 3.62
N LEU A 196 2.37 16.73 3.43
CA LEU A 196 3.80 16.62 3.73
C LEU A 196 4.55 17.46 2.68
N PRO A 197 5.64 18.16 3.06
CA PRO A 197 6.47 18.81 2.06
C PRO A 197 6.94 17.79 1.01
N ASP A 198 7.05 18.22 -0.24
CA ASP A 198 7.17 17.49 -1.52
C ASP A 198 8.23 16.39 -1.67
N SER A 199 8.76 15.82 -0.62
CA SER A 199 9.66 14.65 -0.73
C SER A 199 8.95 13.34 -1.12
N TRP A 200 7.62 13.34 -1.24
CA TRP A 200 6.80 12.15 -1.47
C TRP A 200 5.57 12.47 -2.33
N ALA A 201 5.79 13.01 -3.53
CA ALA A 201 4.73 13.04 -4.53
C ALA A 201 4.36 11.60 -4.92
N PRO A 202 3.05 11.22 -4.96
CA PRO A 202 2.65 9.91 -5.45
C PRO A 202 3.07 9.76 -6.91
N PRO A 203 3.46 8.55 -7.37
CA PRO A 203 3.65 8.30 -8.79
C PRO A 203 2.39 8.73 -9.55
N GLY A 204 2.53 9.58 -10.55
CA GLY A 204 1.40 10.12 -11.32
C GLY A 204 0.95 11.54 -10.98
N ALA A 205 1.38 12.14 -9.86
CA ALA A 205 1.01 13.51 -9.51
C ALA A 205 1.72 14.61 -10.34
N MET A 206 2.61 14.25 -11.25
CA MET A 206 3.34 15.20 -12.10
C MET A 206 2.59 15.65 -13.36
N LEU A 207 1.35 15.25 -13.58
CA LEU A 207 0.60 15.57 -14.81
C LEU A 207 -0.50 16.62 -14.66
N ASP A 208 -0.71 17.21 -13.49
CA ASP A 208 -1.73 18.25 -13.27
C ASP A 208 -1.17 19.68 -13.12
N VAL A 209 -0.09 20.00 -13.78
CA VAL A 209 0.35 21.39 -13.92
C VAL A 209 0.53 21.67 -15.40
N VAL A 210 -0.51 22.10 -16.06
CA VAL A 210 -0.64 23.18 -17.04
C VAL A 210 -2.00 23.05 -17.77
N ALA A 211 -2.95 23.84 -17.42
CA ALA A 211 -3.90 24.46 -18.32
C ALA A 211 -4.19 25.85 -17.82
#